data_d16429c8b413c8ea27fd838c0c631d6b
#
_entry.id   d16429c8b413c8ea27fd838c0c631d6b
#
_cell.length_a   1.000
_cell.length_b   1.000
_cell.length_c   1.000
_cell.angle_alpha   90.00
_cell.angle_beta   90.00
_cell.angle_gamma   90.00
#
_symmetry.space_group_name_H-M   'P 1'
#
loop_
_entity.id
_entity.type
_entity.pdbx_description
1 polymer ?
#
loop_
_entity_poly.entity_id
_entity_poly.type
_entity_poly.pdbx_seq_one_letter_code
_entity_poly.pdbx_strand_id
1 'polypeptide(L)'
;LRRRQMIPFFRKLEPCLIGMEACGTSHHWGRELSDLGHQVKLMPPVYVKAYVKRGKTDAAGAEAICEAVTRPTMRFVAIKSPEQQSILALHRTRDLLIRQRTQLVNMIRAQLAEFGIVVAKGIQHALRLVGQLVEGAAPDIPALAVKVIVALAEQLSDLQVRIGHLDKELKAWSRDNATVKRLQTIPGIGIVTASALAA
;
A
#
# COMPACT_ATOMS: atom_id res chain seq x y z
N LEU A 1 -3.30 -23.41 -15.80
CA LEU A 1 -3.09 -22.47 -16.93
C LEU A 1 -1.90 -21.57 -16.64
N ARG A 2 -1.00 -21.39 -17.63
CA ARG A 2 0.02 -20.34 -17.55
C ARG A 2 -0.63 -18.98 -17.81
N ARG A 3 -0.05 -17.89 -17.25
CA ARG A 3 -0.60 -16.53 -17.39
C ARG A 3 -0.99 -16.16 -18.85
N ARG A 4 -0.15 -16.50 -19.84
CA ARG A 4 -0.40 -16.24 -21.28
C ARG A 4 -1.59 -17.02 -21.86
N GLN A 5 -2.06 -18.07 -21.18
CA GLN A 5 -3.14 -18.92 -21.63
C GLN A 5 -4.51 -18.52 -21.04
N MET A 6 -4.53 -17.60 -20.07
CA MET A 6 -5.76 -17.21 -19.36
C MET A 6 -6.79 -16.62 -20.33
N ILE A 7 -6.49 -15.54 -21.00
CA ILE A 7 -7.42 -14.87 -21.92
C ILE A 7 -7.86 -15.78 -23.09
N PRO A 8 -6.93 -16.50 -23.79
CA PRO A 8 -7.35 -17.45 -24.83
C PRO A 8 -8.26 -18.58 -24.33
N PHE A 9 -8.09 -19.02 -23.10
CA PHE A 9 -8.92 -20.05 -22.49
C PHE A 9 -10.33 -19.52 -22.23
N PHE A 10 -10.46 -18.43 -21.48
CA PHE A 10 -11.77 -17.87 -21.11
C PHE A 10 -12.55 -17.35 -22.31
N ARG A 11 -11.87 -16.83 -23.34
CA ARG A 11 -12.53 -16.39 -24.59
C ARG A 11 -13.27 -17.51 -25.33
N LYS A 12 -12.89 -18.78 -25.11
CA LYS A 12 -13.56 -19.97 -25.75
C LYS A 12 -14.77 -20.46 -24.96
N LEU A 13 -14.94 -19.98 -23.75
CA LEU A 13 -16.07 -20.35 -22.91
C LEU A 13 -17.26 -19.45 -23.19
N GLU A 14 -18.46 -20.02 -23.14
CA GLU A 14 -19.68 -19.23 -23.07
C GLU A 14 -19.64 -18.34 -21.79
N PRO A 15 -20.31 -17.17 -21.80
CA PRO A 15 -20.42 -16.33 -20.62
C PRO A 15 -20.83 -17.11 -19.38
N CYS A 16 -20.00 -17.11 -18.35
CA CYS A 16 -20.22 -17.89 -17.13
C CYS A 16 -19.85 -17.10 -15.88
N LEU A 17 -20.24 -17.62 -14.72
CA LEU A 17 -19.85 -17.08 -13.42
C LEU A 17 -18.41 -17.51 -13.08
N ILE A 18 -17.56 -16.51 -12.79
CA ILE A 18 -16.17 -16.72 -12.40
C ILE A 18 -15.95 -16.17 -10.97
N GLY A 19 -15.70 -17.08 -10.03
CA GLY A 19 -15.28 -16.73 -8.68
C GLY A 19 -13.76 -16.57 -8.60
N MET A 20 -13.27 -15.55 -7.89
CA MET A 20 -11.85 -15.37 -7.59
C MET A 20 -11.66 -14.83 -6.18
N GLU A 21 -10.55 -15.19 -5.54
CA GLU A 21 -10.13 -14.49 -4.33
C GLU A 21 -9.64 -13.08 -4.63
N ALA A 22 -9.99 -12.11 -3.77
CA ALA A 22 -9.54 -10.74 -3.85
C ALA A 22 -8.08 -10.62 -3.33
N CYS A 23 -7.15 -11.19 -4.09
CA CYS A 23 -5.71 -11.18 -3.82
C CYS A 23 -4.95 -10.31 -4.85
N GLY A 24 -3.62 -10.39 -4.87
CA GLY A 24 -2.80 -9.69 -5.87
C GLY A 24 -3.24 -10.04 -7.30
N THR A 25 -3.36 -9.03 -8.16
CA THR A 25 -3.80 -9.12 -9.57
C THR A 25 -5.28 -9.42 -9.82
N SER A 26 -6.09 -9.73 -8.80
CA SER A 26 -7.50 -10.11 -8.97
C SER A 26 -8.34 -9.03 -9.66
N HIS A 27 -8.12 -7.76 -9.35
CA HIS A 27 -8.84 -6.66 -10.01
C HIS A 27 -8.49 -6.53 -11.50
N HIS A 28 -7.23 -6.76 -11.88
CA HIS A 28 -6.82 -6.80 -13.29
C HIS A 28 -7.57 -7.93 -14.02
N TRP A 29 -7.47 -9.16 -13.50
CA TRP A 29 -8.17 -10.28 -14.10
C TRP A 29 -9.70 -10.13 -14.07
N GLY A 30 -10.22 -9.50 -13.02
CA GLY A 30 -11.64 -9.17 -12.93
C GLY A 30 -12.11 -8.31 -14.09
N ARG A 31 -11.38 -7.26 -14.44
CA ARG A 31 -11.69 -6.41 -15.60
C ARG A 31 -11.56 -7.19 -16.91
N GLU A 32 -10.42 -7.83 -17.16
CA GLU A 32 -10.17 -8.59 -18.38
C GLU A 32 -11.23 -9.66 -18.65
N LEU A 33 -11.65 -10.37 -17.61
CA LEU A 33 -12.66 -11.41 -17.76
C LEU A 33 -14.08 -10.85 -17.88
N SER A 34 -14.37 -9.73 -17.26
CA SER A 34 -15.63 -9.01 -17.43
C SER A 34 -15.76 -8.45 -18.86
N ASP A 35 -14.67 -7.95 -19.43
CA ASP A 35 -14.63 -7.45 -20.82
C ASP A 35 -14.85 -8.57 -21.86
N LEU A 36 -14.59 -9.83 -21.47
CA LEU A 36 -14.95 -11.02 -22.28
C LEU A 36 -16.42 -11.44 -22.11
N GLY A 37 -17.20 -10.73 -21.30
CA GLY A 37 -18.63 -11.01 -21.06
C GLY A 37 -18.93 -11.95 -19.90
N HIS A 38 -17.91 -12.38 -19.11
CA HIS A 38 -18.15 -13.22 -17.95
C HIS A 38 -18.64 -12.43 -16.73
N GLN A 39 -19.46 -13.07 -15.89
CA GLN A 39 -19.83 -12.52 -14.59
C GLN A 39 -18.75 -12.81 -13.55
N VAL A 40 -17.93 -11.82 -13.23
CA VAL A 40 -16.82 -11.99 -12.30
C VAL A 40 -17.18 -11.53 -10.89
N LYS A 41 -16.92 -12.37 -9.90
CA LYS A 41 -17.14 -12.08 -8.48
C LYS A 41 -15.86 -12.27 -7.68
N LEU A 42 -15.37 -11.20 -7.04
CA LEU A 42 -14.23 -11.24 -6.15
C LEU A 42 -14.69 -11.48 -4.71
N MET A 43 -14.04 -12.39 -4.01
CA MET A 43 -14.36 -12.74 -2.62
C MET A 43 -13.16 -12.47 -1.70
N PRO A 44 -13.37 -11.91 -0.49
CA PRO A 44 -12.30 -11.79 0.50
C PRO A 44 -11.73 -13.17 0.83
N PRO A 45 -10.38 -13.35 0.84
CA PRO A 45 -9.76 -14.65 1.14
C PRO A 45 -10.19 -15.25 2.47
N VAL A 46 -10.47 -14.40 3.48
CA VAL A 46 -10.92 -14.83 4.80
C VAL A 46 -12.25 -15.59 4.76
N TYR A 47 -13.14 -15.22 3.83
CA TYR A 47 -14.43 -15.90 3.68
C TYR A 47 -14.30 -17.19 2.88
N VAL A 48 -13.45 -17.22 1.86
CA VAL A 48 -13.18 -18.44 1.07
C VAL A 48 -12.51 -19.51 1.93
N LYS A 49 -11.61 -19.10 2.84
CA LYS A 49 -10.90 -20.01 3.76
C LYS A 49 -11.84 -20.89 4.58
N ALA A 50 -13.03 -20.41 4.93
CA ALA A 50 -14.03 -21.17 5.70
C ALA A 50 -14.56 -22.40 4.92
N TYR A 51 -14.44 -22.43 3.60
CA TYR A 51 -14.90 -23.53 2.73
C TYR A 51 -13.78 -24.50 2.36
N VAL A 52 -12.55 -24.26 2.75
CA VAL A 52 -11.41 -25.17 2.52
C VAL A 52 -11.52 -26.34 3.49
N LYS A 53 -11.81 -27.56 2.97
CA LYS A 53 -12.05 -28.76 3.80
C LYS A 53 -10.78 -29.35 4.39
N ARG A 54 -9.76 -29.65 3.57
CA ARG A 54 -8.46 -30.22 4.02
C ARG A 54 -7.35 -29.92 2.98
N GLY A 55 -6.14 -29.70 3.51
CA GLY A 55 -4.92 -29.53 2.71
C GLY A 55 -4.83 -28.19 1.98
N LYS A 56 -3.61 -27.77 1.71
CA LYS A 56 -3.29 -26.57 0.90
C LYS A 56 -2.93 -27.01 -0.52
N THR A 57 -3.93 -27.28 -1.34
CA THR A 57 -3.75 -27.58 -2.76
C THR A 57 -4.56 -26.60 -3.61
N ASP A 58 -4.13 -26.36 -4.83
CA ASP A 58 -4.87 -25.50 -5.78
C ASP A 58 -6.28 -26.06 -6.06
N ALA A 59 -6.43 -27.38 -6.09
CA ALA A 59 -7.72 -28.04 -6.29
C ALA A 59 -8.68 -27.77 -5.12
N ALA A 60 -8.22 -27.89 -3.86
CA ALA A 60 -9.02 -27.60 -2.68
C ALA A 60 -9.40 -26.11 -2.61
N GLY A 61 -8.49 -25.22 -3.03
CA GLY A 61 -8.76 -23.80 -3.16
C GLY A 61 -9.81 -23.49 -4.22
N ALA A 62 -9.74 -24.14 -5.38
CA ALA A 62 -10.72 -23.98 -6.44
C ALA A 62 -12.11 -24.50 -6.03
N GLU A 63 -12.20 -25.65 -5.36
CA GLU A 63 -13.45 -26.19 -4.80
C GLU A 63 -14.08 -25.21 -3.81
N ALA A 64 -13.27 -24.67 -2.87
CA ALA A 64 -13.73 -23.69 -1.90
C ALA A 64 -14.27 -22.39 -2.57
N ILE A 65 -13.62 -21.91 -3.62
CA ILE A 65 -14.06 -20.75 -4.41
C ILE A 65 -15.40 -21.06 -5.10
N CYS A 66 -15.54 -22.24 -5.74
CA CYS A 66 -16.75 -22.65 -6.41
C CYS A 66 -17.94 -22.74 -5.44
N GLU A 67 -17.72 -23.27 -4.25
CA GLU A 67 -18.75 -23.31 -3.23
C GLU A 67 -19.09 -21.91 -2.69
N ALA A 68 -18.08 -21.13 -2.34
CA ALA A 68 -18.24 -19.80 -1.75
C ALA A 68 -18.98 -18.84 -2.68
N VAL A 69 -18.68 -18.83 -3.98
CA VAL A 69 -19.23 -17.86 -4.95
C VAL A 69 -20.75 -18.02 -5.16
N THR A 70 -21.31 -19.19 -4.88
CA THR A 70 -22.73 -19.48 -5.03
C THR A 70 -23.56 -19.18 -3.78
N ARG A 71 -22.91 -18.86 -2.66
CA ARG A 71 -23.62 -18.64 -1.38
C ARG A 71 -24.35 -17.29 -1.36
N PRO A 72 -25.65 -17.27 -0.98
CA PRO A 72 -26.48 -16.05 -1.00
C PRO A 72 -26.01 -14.99 0.00
N THR A 73 -25.32 -15.40 1.06
CA THR A 73 -24.78 -14.50 2.11
C THR A 73 -23.35 -14.01 1.84
N MET A 74 -22.74 -14.46 0.72
CA MET A 74 -21.37 -14.06 0.37
C MET A 74 -21.31 -12.57 0.04
N ARG A 75 -20.36 -11.87 0.69
CA ARG A 75 -20.07 -10.46 0.40
C ARG A 75 -18.94 -10.39 -0.61
N PHE A 76 -19.24 -9.80 -1.75
CA PHE A 76 -18.27 -9.66 -2.84
C PHE A 76 -17.53 -8.32 -2.75
N VAL A 77 -16.30 -8.34 -3.20
CA VAL A 77 -15.47 -7.13 -3.36
C VAL A 77 -15.73 -6.57 -4.76
N ALA A 78 -16.05 -5.30 -4.87
CA ALA A 78 -16.18 -4.64 -6.15
C ALA A 78 -14.86 -4.67 -6.94
N ILE A 79 -14.94 -4.91 -8.24
CA ILE A 79 -13.79 -4.83 -9.14
C ILE A 79 -13.40 -3.35 -9.25
N LYS A 80 -12.18 -3.04 -8.86
CA LYS A 80 -11.67 -1.65 -8.89
C LYS A 80 -11.25 -1.24 -10.29
N SER A 81 -11.54 0.02 -10.63
CA SER A 81 -11.06 0.63 -11.85
C SER A 81 -9.52 0.82 -11.82
N PRO A 82 -8.87 1.05 -12.98
CA PRO A 82 -7.45 1.41 -13.02
C PRO A 82 -7.13 2.65 -12.18
N GLU A 83 -8.00 3.66 -12.17
CA GLU A 83 -7.86 4.89 -11.39
C GLU A 83 -7.90 4.60 -9.90
N GLN A 84 -8.88 3.81 -9.43
CA GLN A 84 -8.96 3.39 -8.04
C GLN A 84 -7.72 2.60 -7.62
N GLN A 85 -7.21 1.72 -8.48
CA GLN A 85 -5.97 0.99 -8.19
C GLN A 85 -4.75 1.91 -8.15
N SER A 86 -4.70 2.95 -8.98
CA SER A 86 -3.62 3.95 -8.97
C SER A 86 -3.58 4.71 -7.64
N ILE A 87 -4.74 5.12 -7.12
CA ILE A 87 -4.81 5.77 -5.80
C ILE A 87 -4.41 4.82 -4.68
N LEU A 88 -4.82 3.55 -4.74
CA LEU A 88 -4.36 2.55 -3.76
C LEU A 88 -2.84 2.31 -3.84
N ALA A 89 -2.26 2.34 -5.04
CA ALA A 89 -0.81 2.24 -5.21
C ALA A 89 -0.11 3.46 -4.58
N LEU A 90 -0.66 4.67 -4.76
CA LEU A 90 -0.16 5.89 -4.11
C LEU A 90 -0.20 5.76 -2.58
N HIS A 91 -1.31 5.31 -2.00
CA HIS A 91 -1.43 5.09 -0.56
C HIS A 91 -0.39 4.08 -0.04
N ARG A 92 -0.24 2.94 -0.72
CA ARG A 92 0.72 1.89 -0.33
C ARG A 92 2.17 2.38 -0.41
N THR A 93 2.50 3.11 -1.47
CA THR A 93 3.83 3.70 -1.64
C THR A 93 4.11 4.73 -0.55
N ARG A 94 3.15 5.63 -0.29
CA ARG A 94 3.24 6.63 0.77
C ARG A 94 3.46 6.00 2.15
N ASP A 95 2.70 4.98 2.48
CA ASP A 95 2.83 4.25 3.74
C ASP A 95 4.19 3.56 3.88
N LEU A 96 4.70 2.96 2.81
CA LEU A 96 6.04 2.39 2.77
C LEU A 96 7.11 3.45 3.07
N LEU A 97 7.06 4.60 2.38
CA LEU A 97 8.04 5.68 2.57
C LEU A 97 7.97 6.28 3.98
N ILE A 98 6.78 6.40 4.57
CA ILE A 98 6.61 6.86 5.96
C ILE A 98 7.26 5.88 6.96
N ARG A 99 7.10 4.58 6.74
CA ARG A 99 7.77 3.56 7.57
C ARG A 99 9.29 3.63 7.45
N GLN A 100 9.81 3.74 6.21
CA GLN A 100 11.25 3.91 5.97
C GLN A 100 11.79 5.18 6.64
N ARG A 101 11.07 6.29 6.54
CA ARG A 101 11.40 7.54 7.22
C ARG A 101 11.52 7.36 8.73
N THR A 102 10.57 6.67 9.34
CA THR A 102 10.59 6.39 10.77
C THR A 102 11.78 5.52 11.16
N GLN A 103 12.11 4.51 10.35
CA GLN A 103 13.28 3.67 10.55
C GLN A 103 14.57 4.47 10.49
N LEU A 104 14.73 5.36 9.50
CA LEU A 104 15.93 6.21 9.37
C LEU A 104 16.07 7.17 10.55
N VAL A 105 15.01 7.84 10.97
CA VAL A 105 15.04 8.72 12.15
C VAL A 105 15.48 7.95 13.40
N ASN A 106 14.94 6.75 13.61
CA ASN A 106 15.30 5.92 14.74
C ASN A 106 16.76 5.44 14.66
N MET A 107 17.24 5.07 13.46
CA MET A 107 18.62 4.68 13.24
C MET A 107 19.59 5.84 13.53
N ILE A 108 19.34 7.04 13.00
CA ILE A 108 20.16 8.23 13.27
C ILE A 108 20.21 8.50 14.78
N ARG A 109 19.06 8.45 15.45
CA ARG A 109 18.99 8.68 16.90
C ARG A 109 19.74 7.63 17.71
N ALA A 110 19.64 6.36 17.32
CA ALA A 110 20.36 5.26 17.95
C ALA A 110 21.88 5.43 17.79
N GLN A 111 22.34 5.72 16.58
CA GLN A 111 23.77 5.95 16.31
C GLN A 111 24.33 7.11 17.11
N LEU A 112 23.60 8.22 17.21
CA LEU A 112 24.02 9.38 18.00
C LEU A 112 24.04 9.08 19.51
N ALA A 113 23.10 8.24 19.98
CA ALA A 113 23.06 7.83 21.39
C ALA A 113 24.30 7.01 21.81
N GLU A 114 24.90 6.21 20.91
CA GLU A 114 26.15 5.49 21.16
C GLU A 114 27.33 6.44 21.47
N PHE A 115 27.23 7.70 21.04
CA PHE A 115 28.20 8.76 21.35
C PHE A 115 27.69 9.70 22.47
N GLY A 116 26.69 9.30 23.25
CA GLY A 116 26.14 10.08 24.36
C GLY A 116 25.25 11.24 23.91
N ILE A 117 24.89 11.34 22.65
CA ILE A 117 24.08 12.43 22.10
C ILE A 117 22.61 12.02 22.04
N VAL A 118 21.79 12.58 22.92
CA VAL A 118 20.34 12.31 22.98
C VAL A 118 19.58 13.30 22.12
N VAL A 119 18.89 12.79 21.08
CA VAL A 119 18.07 13.59 20.16
C VAL A 119 16.60 13.51 20.55
N ALA A 120 15.93 14.65 20.66
CA ALA A 120 14.50 14.73 20.91
C ALA A 120 13.69 14.03 19.78
N LYS A 121 12.46 13.62 20.09
CA LYS A 121 11.57 13.02 19.09
C LYS A 121 11.24 14.02 17.99
N GLY A 122 11.22 13.55 16.75
CA GLY A 122 10.87 14.34 15.57
C GLY A 122 12.03 14.45 14.56
N ILE A 123 11.66 14.52 13.28
CA ILE A 123 12.59 14.51 12.14
C ILE A 123 13.49 15.77 12.17
N GLN A 124 12.89 16.93 12.46
CA GLN A 124 13.60 18.21 12.42
C GLN A 124 14.73 18.28 13.44
N HIS A 125 14.57 17.65 14.60
CA HIS A 125 15.63 17.58 15.61
C HIS A 125 16.81 16.72 15.14
N ALA A 126 16.53 15.57 14.48
CA ALA A 126 17.57 14.71 13.93
C ALA A 126 18.34 15.43 12.81
N LEU A 127 17.63 16.04 11.84
CA LEU A 127 18.26 16.73 10.71
C LEU A 127 19.06 17.96 11.17
N ARG A 128 18.54 18.74 12.12
CA ARG A 128 19.26 19.89 12.67
C ARG A 128 20.58 19.48 13.32
N LEU A 129 20.55 18.43 14.13
CA LEU A 129 21.75 17.94 14.81
C LEU A 129 22.78 17.40 13.81
N VAL A 130 22.34 16.70 12.77
CA VAL A 130 23.26 16.26 11.71
C VAL A 130 23.89 17.45 11.00
N GLY A 131 23.14 18.53 10.73
CA GLY A 131 23.70 19.78 10.21
C GLY A 131 24.78 20.35 11.12
N GLN A 132 24.53 20.44 12.43
CA GLN A 132 25.51 20.90 13.42
C GLN A 132 26.79 20.04 13.48
N LEU A 133 26.66 18.71 13.30
CA LEU A 133 27.79 17.78 13.20
C LEU A 133 28.66 18.09 11.98
N VAL A 134 28.04 18.36 10.83
CA VAL A 134 28.73 18.69 9.58
C VAL A 134 29.49 20.03 9.71
N GLU A 135 28.90 21.01 10.40
CA GLU A 135 29.47 22.33 10.65
C GLU A 135 30.51 22.32 11.75
N GLY A 136 30.76 21.21 12.44
CA GLY A 136 31.67 21.11 13.58
C GLY A 136 31.18 21.83 14.84
N ALA A 137 29.89 22.16 14.89
CA ALA A 137 29.25 22.86 16.01
C ALA A 137 28.62 21.92 17.06
N ALA A 138 28.75 20.60 16.86
CA ALA A 138 28.26 19.58 17.78
C ALA A 138 29.40 18.85 18.50
N PRO A 139 29.10 18.01 19.53
CA PRO A 139 30.09 17.21 20.22
C PRO A 139 30.97 16.40 19.26
N ASP A 140 32.27 16.29 19.61
CA ASP A 140 33.25 15.57 18.82
C ASP A 140 32.92 14.06 18.79
N ILE A 141 32.63 13.55 17.58
CA ILE A 141 32.45 12.13 17.33
C ILE A 141 33.36 11.70 16.18
N PRO A 142 33.76 10.41 16.11
CA PRO A 142 34.66 9.93 15.06
C PRO A 142 34.19 10.28 13.65
N ALA A 143 35.09 10.75 12.80
CA ALA A 143 34.78 11.18 11.43
C ALA A 143 34.05 10.13 10.59
N LEU A 144 34.32 8.84 10.82
CA LEU A 144 33.59 7.76 10.16
C LEU A 144 32.11 7.73 10.58
N ALA A 145 31.82 7.96 11.87
CA ALA A 145 30.44 8.00 12.37
C ALA A 145 29.69 9.19 11.78
N VAL A 146 30.33 10.37 11.67
CA VAL A 146 29.74 11.53 10.98
C VAL A 146 29.35 11.17 9.55
N LYS A 147 30.25 10.57 8.77
CA LYS A 147 29.98 10.17 7.38
C LYS A 147 28.78 9.23 7.25
N VAL A 148 28.68 8.23 8.14
CA VAL A 148 27.55 7.28 8.14
C VAL A 148 26.23 7.97 8.50
N ILE A 149 26.23 8.83 9.52
CA ILE A 149 25.05 9.56 9.96
C ILE A 149 24.59 10.55 8.88
N VAL A 150 25.52 11.25 8.21
CA VAL A 150 25.22 12.16 7.09
C VAL A 150 24.54 11.39 5.94
N ALA A 151 25.05 10.22 5.54
CA ALA A 151 24.43 9.42 4.49
C ALA A 151 22.98 9.02 4.84
N LEU A 152 22.68 8.69 6.10
CA LEU A 152 21.31 8.40 6.55
C LEU A 152 20.43 9.67 6.53
N ALA A 153 20.99 10.83 6.86
CA ALA A 153 20.25 12.10 6.86
C ALA A 153 19.92 12.58 5.43
N GLU A 154 20.82 12.39 4.48
CA GLU A 154 20.57 12.65 3.06
C GLU A 154 19.43 11.79 2.55
N GLN A 155 19.45 10.47 2.82
CA GLN A 155 18.34 9.57 2.46
C GLN A 155 17.03 9.97 3.13
N LEU A 156 17.07 10.42 4.39
CA LEU A 156 15.90 10.93 5.12
C LEU A 156 15.31 12.17 4.46
N SER A 157 16.17 13.10 4.01
CA SER A 157 15.76 14.31 3.30
C SER A 157 15.09 13.97 1.97
N ASP A 158 15.65 13.06 1.20
CA ASP A 158 15.07 12.58 -0.05
C ASP A 158 13.69 11.93 0.16
N LEU A 159 13.54 11.12 1.20
CA LEU A 159 12.24 10.52 1.53
C LEU A 159 11.20 11.58 1.88
N GLN A 160 11.57 12.64 2.59
CA GLN A 160 10.68 13.75 2.91
C GLN A 160 10.15 14.43 1.65
N VAL A 161 11.03 14.72 0.68
CA VAL A 161 10.65 15.30 -0.61
C VAL A 161 9.67 14.37 -1.34
N ARG A 162 9.99 13.07 -1.45
CA ARG A 162 9.14 12.07 -2.12
C ARG A 162 7.76 11.94 -1.48
N ILE A 163 7.69 11.88 -0.14
CA ILE A 163 6.42 11.85 0.58
C ILE A 163 5.61 13.12 0.29
N GLY A 164 6.26 14.29 0.29
CA GLY A 164 5.62 15.56 -0.04
C GLY A 164 5.03 15.60 -1.45
N HIS A 165 5.68 14.96 -2.44
CA HIS A 165 5.15 14.81 -3.80
C HIS A 165 3.88 13.93 -3.80
N LEU A 166 3.92 12.75 -3.14
CA LEU A 166 2.75 11.88 -3.05
C LEU A 166 1.57 12.54 -2.32
N ASP A 167 1.85 13.35 -1.28
CA ASP A 167 0.82 14.12 -0.59
C ASP A 167 0.16 15.18 -1.48
N LYS A 168 0.93 15.81 -2.38
CA LYS A 168 0.40 16.75 -3.38
C LYS A 168 -0.49 16.05 -4.40
N GLU A 169 -0.04 14.91 -4.95
CA GLU A 169 -0.83 14.10 -5.88
C GLU A 169 -2.14 13.62 -5.25
N LEU A 170 -2.08 13.13 -4.00
CA LEU A 170 -3.25 12.71 -3.26
C LEU A 170 -4.26 13.86 -3.07
N LYS A 171 -3.77 15.04 -2.72
CA LYS A 171 -4.60 16.25 -2.59
C LYS A 171 -5.23 16.67 -3.91
N ALA A 172 -4.46 16.61 -5.01
CA ALA A 172 -4.95 16.95 -6.35
C ALA A 172 -6.09 16.02 -6.77
N TRP A 173 -5.89 14.70 -6.68
CA TRP A 173 -6.92 13.73 -6.99
C TRP A 173 -8.18 13.88 -6.12
N SER A 174 -7.99 14.16 -4.83
CA SER A 174 -9.10 14.28 -3.87
C SER A 174 -9.97 15.52 -4.12
N ARG A 175 -9.40 16.57 -4.74
CA ARG A 175 -10.09 17.83 -4.98
C ARG A 175 -11.33 17.66 -5.87
N ASP A 176 -11.26 16.77 -6.85
CA ASP A 176 -12.31 16.58 -7.84
C ASP A 176 -13.19 15.36 -7.56
N ASN A 177 -12.91 14.62 -6.49
CA ASN A 177 -13.65 13.41 -6.13
C ASN A 177 -14.80 13.71 -5.16
N ALA A 178 -16.05 13.58 -5.64
CA ALA A 178 -17.25 13.84 -4.87
C ALA A 178 -17.39 12.93 -3.63
N THR A 179 -16.97 11.66 -3.73
CA THR A 179 -17.01 10.71 -2.61
C THR A 179 -16.05 11.14 -1.50
N VAL A 180 -14.84 11.58 -1.86
CA VAL A 180 -13.86 12.09 -0.88
C VAL A 180 -14.42 13.31 -0.17
N LYS A 181 -14.99 14.29 -0.92
CA LYS A 181 -15.62 15.48 -0.33
C LYS A 181 -16.70 15.10 0.68
N ARG A 182 -17.58 14.16 0.30
CA ARG A 182 -18.66 13.70 1.18
C ARG A 182 -18.12 13.00 2.43
N LEU A 183 -17.08 12.16 2.31
CA LEU A 183 -16.48 11.48 3.46
C LEU A 183 -15.77 12.46 4.41
N GLN A 184 -15.21 13.55 3.89
CA GLN A 184 -14.54 14.58 4.71
C GLN A 184 -15.54 15.42 5.55
N THR A 185 -16.84 15.36 5.30
CA THR A 185 -17.82 16.01 6.18
C THR A 185 -17.98 15.28 7.52
N ILE A 186 -17.49 14.04 7.62
CA ILE A 186 -17.55 13.23 8.84
C ILE A 186 -16.39 13.64 9.76
N PRO A 187 -16.65 14.07 11.01
CA PRO A 187 -15.61 14.43 11.96
C PRO A 187 -14.58 13.30 12.14
N GLY A 188 -13.29 13.67 12.09
CA GLY A 188 -12.18 12.71 12.21
C GLY A 188 -11.76 12.04 10.90
N ILE A 189 -12.49 12.18 9.80
CA ILE A 189 -12.09 11.67 8.50
C ILE A 189 -11.34 12.75 7.73
N GLY A 190 -10.01 12.69 7.76
CA GLY A 190 -9.13 13.53 6.95
C GLY A 190 -8.99 13.02 5.51
N ILE A 191 -8.31 13.82 4.66
CA ILE A 191 -8.15 13.55 3.23
C ILE A 191 -7.53 12.16 2.94
N VAL A 192 -6.55 11.73 3.73
CA VAL A 192 -5.87 10.43 3.56
C VAL A 192 -6.85 9.27 3.78
N THR A 193 -7.64 9.34 4.85
CA THR A 193 -8.65 8.32 5.15
C THR A 193 -9.78 8.35 4.12
N ALA A 194 -10.29 9.53 3.79
CA ALA A 194 -11.37 9.69 2.82
C ALA A 194 -10.99 9.16 1.44
N SER A 195 -9.77 9.46 0.95
CA SER A 195 -9.29 8.99 -0.35
C SER A 195 -9.02 7.48 -0.37
N ALA A 196 -8.55 6.90 0.74
CA ALA A 196 -8.37 5.46 0.84
C ALA A 196 -9.70 4.69 0.85
N LEU A 197 -10.77 5.28 1.43
CA LEU A 197 -12.10 4.69 1.44
C LEU A 197 -12.83 4.86 0.09
N ALA A 198 -12.53 5.93 -0.66
CA ALA A 198 -13.12 6.19 -1.97
C ALA A 198 -12.47 5.37 -3.10
N ALA A 199 -11.26 4.84 -2.87
CA ALA A 199 -10.52 3.99 -3.79
C ALA A 199 -10.85 2.51 -3.55
#